data_4d2749f1a2474c5201755677173ec6e3
#
_entry.id   4d2749f1a2474c5201755677173ec6e3
#
_cell.length_a   1.000
_cell.length_b   1.000
_cell.length_c   1.000
_cell.angle_alpha   90.00
_cell.angle_beta   90.00
_cell.angle_gamma   90.00
#
_symmetry.space_group_name_H-M   'P 1'
#
loop_
_entity.id
_entity.type
_entity.pdbx_description
1 polymer ?
#
loop_
_entity_poly.entity_id
_entity_poly.type
_entity_poly.pdbx_seq_one_letter_code
_entity_poly.pdbx_strand_id
1 'polypeptide(L)'
;MSTRLIRGWTHLERQKGGIGLRGPGETQLETDRRLLRDRMVNIRKRLERVEKQRQQGRRARTRAEIPTISLVGYTNAGKSTLFNIITQADVYAADQLFATLDPTLRKIEIEDVGRAILADTVGFIRHLPHDLVAAFKATLTETREAELLLHVIDISDDRRTENIEQVETVLKEIEAGDVP
;
A
#
# COMPACT_ATOMS: atom_id res chain seq x y z
N MET A 1 17.61 -8.09 3.28
CA MET A 1 17.49 -9.28 4.16
C MET A 1 18.63 -10.29 3.99
N SER A 2 19.12 -10.56 2.77
CA SER A 2 20.21 -11.51 2.51
C SER A 2 21.53 -11.17 3.21
N THR A 3 21.91 -9.89 3.29
CA THR A 3 23.13 -9.40 3.95
C THR A 3 23.13 -9.54 5.47
N ARG A 4 21.95 -9.58 6.10
CA ARG A 4 21.81 -9.74 7.55
C ARG A 4 22.06 -11.18 8.00
N LEU A 5 21.75 -12.16 7.15
CA LEU A 5 22.05 -13.58 7.38
C LEU A 5 23.55 -13.86 7.31
N ILE A 6 24.28 -13.22 6.40
CA ILE A 6 25.74 -13.41 6.27
C ILE A 6 26.48 -12.94 7.52
N ARG A 7 26.06 -11.84 8.17
CA ARG A 7 26.68 -11.34 9.41
C ARG A 7 26.39 -12.20 10.66
N GLY A 8 25.27 -12.90 10.69
CA GLY A 8 24.90 -13.75 11.82
C GLY A 8 25.72 -15.05 11.92
N TRP A 9 26.33 -15.50 10.83
CA TRP A 9 26.99 -16.81 10.73
C TRP A 9 28.52 -16.76 10.75
N THR A 10 29.14 -15.59 10.77
CA THR A 10 30.60 -15.42 10.77
C THR A 10 31.29 -16.02 12.01
N HIS A 11 30.55 -16.24 13.11
CA HIS A 11 31.10 -16.90 14.32
C HIS A 11 31.15 -18.42 14.20
N LEU A 12 30.36 -19.05 13.33
CA LEU A 12 30.32 -20.50 13.10
C LEU A 12 31.46 -20.98 12.20
N GLU A 13 32.00 -20.12 11.35
CA GLU A 13 33.15 -20.42 10.49
C GLU A 13 34.46 -20.62 11.26
N ARG A 14 34.52 -20.16 12.51
CA ARG A 14 35.71 -20.25 13.38
C ARG A 14 35.82 -21.54 14.23
N GLN A 15 34.83 -22.42 14.17
CA GLN A 15 34.87 -23.70 14.86
C GLN A 15 35.46 -24.79 13.96
N LYS A 16 36.78 -25.00 14.11
CA LYS A 16 37.58 -26.19 13.75
C LYS A 16 37.00 -27.10 12.65
N GLY A 17 37.51 -26.97 11.46
CA GLY A 17 37.38 -28.00 10.44
C GLY A 17 38.56 -27.92 9.50
N GLY A 18 39.29 -29.02 9.37
CA GLY A 18 40.39 -29.13 8.42
C GLY A 18 39.97 -28.86 6.98
N ILE A 19 40.96 -28.53 6.18
CA ILE A 19 40.87 -28.23 4.76
C ILE A 19 40.00 -29.27 4.05
N GLY A 20 38.80 -28.87 3.55
CA GLY A 20 38.00 -29.66 2.62
C GLY A 20 36.67 -30.19 3.11
N LEU A 21 36.24 -29.96 4.37
CA LEU A 21 34.88 -30.32 4.82
C LEU A 21 33.99 -29.10 4.84
N ARG A 22 32.92 -29.12 4.04
CA ARG A 22 31.80 -28.18 4.18
C ARG A 22 31.27 -28.23 5.60
N GLY A 23 31.50 -27.18 6.37
CA GLY A 23 31.06 -27.09 7.76
C GLY A 23 29.51 -27.06 7.83
N PRO A 24 28.93 -27.53 8.96
CA PRO A 24 27.46 -27.52 9.14
C PRO A 24 26.84 -26.13 8.98
N GLY A 25 27.61 -25.04 9.10
CA GLY A 25 27.17 -23.68 8.85
C GLY A 25 26.92 -23.33 7.38
N GLU A 26 27.67 -23.91 6.44
CA GLU A 26 27.49 -23.70 5.00
C GLU A 26 26.19 -24.35 4.49
N THR A 27 25.90 -25.57 4.92
CA THR A 27 24.65 -26.26 4.58
C THR A 27 23.42 -25.60 5.19
N GLN A 28 23.53 -25.04 6.37
CA GLN A 28 22.44 -24.26 6.99
C GLN A 28 22.19 -22.95 6.21
N LEU A 29 23.23 -22.22 5.86
CA LEU A 29 23.12 -20.98 5.09
C LEU A 29 22.48 -21.23 3.71
N GLU A 30 22.86 -22.30 3.03
CA GLU A 30 22.25 -22.67 1.75
C GLU A 30 20.77 -23.05 1.91
N THR A 31 20.45 -23.77 2.97
CA THR A 31 19.07 -24.14 3.31
C THR A 31 18.23 -22.90 3.61
N ASP A 32 18.73 -21.97 4.41
CA ASP A 32 18.07 -20.71 4.74
C ASP A 32 17.86 -19.84 3.49
N ARG A 33 18.86 -19.78 2.61
CA ARG A 33 18.74 -19.06 1.32
C ARG A 33 17.66 -19.69 0.43
N ARG A 34 17.56 -21.01 0.39
CA ARG A 34 16.54 -21.72 -0.37
C ARG A 34 15.15 -21.43 0.20
N LEU A 35 14.97 -21.57 1.52
CA LEU A 35 13.71 -21.26 2.19
C LEU A 35 13.27 -19.81 1.97
N LEU A 36 14.20 -18.86 1.99
CA LEU A 36 13.91 -17.46 1.68
C LEU A 36 13.46 -17.28 0.22
N ARG A 37 14.13 -17.93 -0.74
CA ARG A 37 13.72 -17.88 -2.15
C ARG A 37 12.32 -18.47 -2.34
N ASP A 38 12.06 -19.62 -1.74
CA ASP A 38 10.74 -20.27 -1.81
C ASP A 38 9.66 -19.39 -1.20
N ARG A 39 9.97 -18.74 -0.06
CA ARG A 39 9.04 -17.79 0.57
C ARG A 39 8.78 -16.57 -0.32
N MET A 40 9.82 -16.02 -0.95
CA MET A 40 9.68 -14.91 -1.91
C MET A 40 8.82 -15.30 -3.11
N VAL A 41 9.02 -16.48 -3.68
CA VAL A 41 8.20 -17.01 -4.80
C VAL A 41 6.75 -17.16 -4.37
N ASN A 42 6.49 -17.69 -3.19
CA ASN A 42 5.14 -17.86 -2.67
C ASN A 42 4.44 -16.52 -2.41
N ILE A 43 5.18 -15.52 -1.87
CA ILE A 43 4.65 -14.16 -1.69
C ILE A 43 4.30 -13.54 -3.04
N ARG A 44 5.18 -13.62 -4.04
CA ARG A 44 4.91 -13.09 -5.39
C ARG A 44 3.64 -13.72 -6.00
N LYS A 45 3.50 -15.04 -5.93
CA LYS A 45 2.28 -15.73 -6.41
C LYS A 45 1.01 -15.27 -5.70
N ARG A 46 1.09 -14.98 -4.39
CA ARG A 46 -0.05 -14.42 -3.64
C ARG A 46 -0.38 -13.01 -4.10
N LEU A 47 0.61 -12.15 -4.28
CA LEU A 47 0.43 -10.78 -4.78
C LEU A 47 -0.21 -10.78 -6.18
N GLU A 48 0.25 -11.63 -7.11
CA GLU A 48 -0.35 -11.76 -8.44
C GLU A 48 -1.83 -12.17 -8.38
N ARG A 49 -2.21 -13.06 -7.46
CA ARG A 49 -3.61 -13.45 -7.26
C ARG A 49 -4.45 -12.29 -6.76
N VAL A 50 -3.95 -11.55 -5.76
CA VAL A 50 -4.62 -10.35 -5.23
C VAL A 50 -4.80 -9.31 -6.32
N GLU A 51 -3.77 -9.05 -7.13
CA GLU A 51 -3.85 -8.09 -8.24
C GLU A 51 -4.90 -8.51 -9.29
N LYS A 52 -4.94 -9.79 -9.66
CA LYS A 52 -5.99 -10.32 -10.56
C LYS A 52 -7.40 -10.16 -9.99
N GLN A 53 -7.60 -10.46 -8.70
CA GLN A 53 -8.90 -10.28 -8.04
C GLN A 53 -9.34 -8.82 -8.04
N ARG A 54 -8.42 -7.87 -7.78
CA ARG A 54 -8.70 -6.43 -7.83
C ARG A 54 -9.07 -5.98 -9.23
N GLN A 55 -8.33 -6.42 -10.26
CA GLN A 55 -8.66 -6.12 -11.66
C GLN A 55 -10.05 -6.66 -12.04
N GLN A 56 -10.40 -7.87 -11.60
CA GLN A 56 -11.73 -8.43 -11.84
C GLN A 56 -12.83 -7.61 -11.14
N GLY A 57 -12.59 -7.19 -9.88
CA GLY A 57 -13.50 -6.32 -9.15
C GLY A 57 -13.71 -4.97 -9.85
N ARG A 58 -12.63 -4.33 -10.32
CA ARG A 58 -12.71 -3.08 -11.11
C ARG A 58 -13.55 -3.26 -12.38
N ARG A 59 -13.22 -4.26 -13.20
CA ARG A 59 -13.99 -4.56 -14.42
C ARG A 59 -15.46 -4.80 -14.14
N ALA A 60 -15.81 -5.43 -13.04
CA ALA A 60 -17.19 -5.64 -12.64
C ALA A 60 -17.88 -4.31 -12.28
N ARG A 61 -17.19 -3.39 -11.58
CA ARG A 61 -17.69 -2.03 -11.26
C ARG A 61 -17.93 -1.22 -12.54
N THR A 62 -16.94 -1.17 -13.42
CA THR A 62 -17.04 -0.47 -14.70
C THR A 62 -18.21 -0.99 -15.54
N ARG A 63 -18.41 -2.32 -15.61
CA ARG A 63 -19.57 -2.91 -16.33
C ARG A 63 -20.91 -2.59 -15.70
N ALA A 64 -20.95 -2.39 -14.40
CA ALA A 64 -22.16 -2.05 -13.65
C ALA A 64 -22.37 -0.54 -13.55
N GLU A 65 -21.49 0.27 -14.16
CA GLU A 65 -21.52 1.73 -14.14
C GLU A 65 -21.59 2.29 -12.69
N ILE A 66 -20.91 1.61 -11.76
CA ILE A 66 -20.85 2.03 -10.36
C ILE A 66 -19.61 2.92 -10.18
N PRO A 67 -19.78 4.24 -9.98
CA PRO A 67 -18.65 5.14 -9.83
C PRO A 67 -17.83 4.85 -8.57
N THR A 68 -16.53 5.07 -8.66
CA THR A 68 -15.60 4.94 -7.55
C THR A 68 -15.14 6.34 -7.13
N ILE A 69 -15.30 6.65 -5.86
CA ILE A 69 -14.88 7.89 -5.22
C ILE A 69 -13.69 7.55 -4.32
N SER A 70 -12.55 8.18 -4.52
CA SER A 70 -11.35 7.91 -3.75
C SER A 70 -11.03 9.04 -2.78
N LEU A 71 -10.83 8.71 -1.49
CA LEU A 71 -10.35 9.67 -0.50
C LEU A 71 -8.85 9.85 -0.66
N VAL A 72 -8.42 11.06 -0.93
CA VAL A 72 -7.00 11.44 -1.03
C VAL A 72 -6.68 12.51 0.01
N GLY A 73 -5.42 12.67 0.34
CA GLY A 73 -5.00 13.69 1.28
C GLY A 73 -3.73 13.30 2.03
N TYR A 74 -3.17 14.24 2.73
CA TYR A 74 -1.95 14.03 3.49
C TYR A 74 -2.14 12.96 4.55
N THR A 75 -1.04 12.32 4.99
CA THR A 75 -1.11 11.37 6.10
C THR A 75 -1.70 12.05 7.32
N ASN A 76 -2.50 11.32 8.10
CA ASN A 76 -3.16 11.83 9.30
C ASN A 76 -4.20 12.95 9.11
N ALA A 77 -4.62 13.24 7.88
CA ALA A 77 -5.66 14.25 7.60
C ALA A 77 -7.11 13.77 7.93
N GLY A 78 -7.28 12.58 8.51
CA GLY A 78 -8.59 12.07 8.92
C GLY A 78 -9.35 11.27 7.85
N LYS A 79 -8.72 10.82 6.76
CA LYS A 79 -9.37 10.05 5.68
C LYS A 79 -10.10 8.81 6.17
N SER A 80 -9.42 7.94 6.91
CA SER A 80 -10.00 6.69 7.44
C SER A 80 -11.09 6.96 8.48
N THR A 81 -10.97 8.06 9.24
CA THR A 81 -12.02 8.50 10.16
C THR A 81 -13.26 8.92 9.40
N LEU A 82 -13.11 9.74 8.36
CA LEU A 82 -14.21 10.16 7.48
C LEU A 82 -14.85 8.95 6.79
N PHE A 83 -14.02 8.04 6.28
CA PHE A 83 -14.48 6.79 5.67
C PHE A 83 -15.35 5.97 6.62
N ASN A 84 -14.92 5.78 7.87
CA ASN A 84 -15.68 5.03 8.87
C ASN A 84 -17.02 5.69 9.20
N ILE A 85 -17.06 7.01 9.30
CA ILE A 85 -18.30 7.76 9.54
C ILE A 85 -19.30 7.55 8.39
N ILE A 86 -18.83 7.70 7.13
CA ILE A 86 -19.70 7.58 5.96
C ILE A 86 -20.18 6.14 5.75
N THR A 87 -19.30 5.17 5.94
CA THR A 87 -19.57 3.76 5.59
C THR A 87 -20.08 2.94 6.76
N GLN A 88 -20.12 3.52 7.97
CA GLN A 88 -20.41 2.81 9.22
C GLN A 88 -19.51 1.56 9.39
N ALA A 89 -18.29 1.63 8.85
CA ALA A 89 -17.30 0.57 8.96
C ALA A 89 -16.40 0.79 10.17
N ASP A 90 -15.74 -0.27 10.62
CA ASP A 90 -14.75 -0.23 11.68
C ASP A 90 -13.37 -0.53 11.09
N VAL A 91 -12.91 0.34 10.19
CA VAL A 91 -11.56 0.27 9.64
C VAL A 91 -10.59 0.89 10.62
N TYR A 92 -9.45 0.25 10.80
CA TYR A 92 -8.40 0.76 11.68
C TYR A 92 -7.98 2.18 11.29
N ALA A 93 -8.31 3.13 12.14
CA ALA A 93 -7.90 4.51 12.03
C ALA A 93 -6.98 4.82 13.21
N ALA A 94 -5.75 5.19 12.96
CA ALA A 94 -4.79 5.52 14.00
C ALA A 94 -4.02 6.77 13.66
N ASP A 95 -3.59 7.46 14.70
CA ASP A 95 -2.74 8.65 14.62
C ASP A 95 -1.28 8.23 14.36
N GLN A 96 -1.07 7.60 13.20
CA GLN A 96 0.25 7.14 12.76
C GLN A 96 0.40 7.24 11.24
N LEU A 97 1.66 7.36 10.81
CA LEU A 97 1.99 7.38 9.38
C LEU A 97 1.56 6.06 8.73
N PHE A 98 0.85 6.14 7.59
CA PHE A 98 0.40 4.97 6.83
C PHE A 98 -0.49 4.01 7.63
N ALA A 99 -1.48 4.55 8.38
CA ALA A 99 -2.48 3.72 9.04
C ALA A 99 -3.21 2.81 8.03
N THR A 100 -3.47 3.32 6.83
CA THR A 100 -4.02 2.55 5.70
C THR A 100 -2.89 2.21 4.72
N LEU A 101 -2.58 0.92 4.56
CA LEU A 101 -1.60 0.41 3.58
C LEU A 101 -2.27 -0.20 2.35
N ASP A 102 -3.48 -0.71 2.52
CA ASP A 102 -4.27 -1.40 1.50
C ASP A 102 -5.60 -0.67 1.31
N PRO A 103 -6.02 -0.39 0.06
CA PRO A 103 -7.27 0.35 -0.15
C PRO A 103 -8.45 -0.44 0.39
N THR A 104 -9.27 0.22 1.18
CA THR A 104 -10.53 -0.35 1.66
C THR A 104 -11.68 0.20 0.85
N LEU A 105 -12.45 -0.68 0.24
CA LEU A 105 -13.58 -0.33 -0.63
C LEU A 105 -14.90 -0.65 0.07
N ARG A 106 -15.84 0.29 0.08
CA ARG A 106 -17.20 0.09 0.59
C ARG A 106 -18.24 0.68 -0.36
N LYS A 107 -19.36 -0.03 -0.48
CA LYS A 107 -20.52 0.51 -1.20
C LYS A 107 -21.20 1.55 -0.33
N ILE A 108 -21.54 2.66 -0.93
CA ILE A 108 -22.36 3.72 -0.34
C ILE A 108 -23.54 4.01 -1.26
N GLU A 109 -24.57 4.60 -0.72
CA GLU A 109 -25.73 5.07 -1.46
C GLU A 109 -25.79 6.59 -1.28
N ILE A 110 -25.80 7.31 -2.39
CA ILE A 110 -25.81 8.77 -2.41
C ILE A 110 -27.20 9.18 -2.90
N GLU A 111 -27.88 10.02 -2.12
CA GLU A 111 -29.19 10.54 -2.47
C GLU A 111 -29.15 11.20 -3.85
N ASP A 112 -30.14 10.95 -4.67
CA ASP A 112 -30.28 11.44 -6.05
C ASP A 112 -29.23 10.95 -7.07
N VAL A 113 -28.16 10.27 -6.66
CA VAL A 113 -27.10 9.74 -7.54
C VAL A 113 -27.14 8.21 -7.63
N GLY A 114 -27.45 7.55 -6.51
CA GLY A 114 -27.50 6.11 -6.44
C GLY A 114 -26.24 5.48 -5.82
N ARG A 115 -25.87 4.30 -6.31
CA ARG A 115 -24.77 3.51 -5.72
C ARG A 115 -23.42 4.00 -6.18
N ALA A 116 -22.50 4.16 -5.23
CA ALA A 116 -21.11 4.45 -5.49
C ALA A 116 -20.20 3.54 -4.62
N ILE A 117 -18.92 3.48 -4.96
CA ILE A 117 -17.89 2.87 -4.14
C ILE A 117 -17.06 3.99 -3.53
N LEU A 118 -16.93 4.00 -2.21
CA LEU A 118 -15.99 4.84 -1.51
C LEU A 118 -14.71 4.03 -1.23
N ALA A 119 -13.56 4.61 -1.56
CA ALA A 119 -12.25 4.02 -1.34
C ALA A 119 -11.47 4.84 -0.31
N ASP A 120 -11.04 4.19 0.78
CA ASP A 120 -10.01 4.75 1.68
C ASP A 120 -8.64 4.37 1.15
N THR A 121 -7.75 5.35 1.02
CA THR A 121 -6.44 5.16 0.43
C THR A 121 -5.31 5.54 1.38
N VAL A 122 -4.08 5.18 1.00
CA VAL A 122 -2.88 5.57 1.74
C VAL A 122 -2.77 7.09 1.84
N GLY A 123 -2.35 7.58 3.02
CA GLY A 123 -2.01 8.99 3.18
C GLY A 123 -0.73 9.36 2.44
N PHE A 124 -0.75 10.46 1.71
CA PHE A 124 0.44 10.97 1.04
C PHE A 124 1.39 11.62 2.03
N ILE A 125 2.67 11.51 1.76
CA ILE A 125 3.73 12.15 2.53
C ILE A 125 4.65 12.92 1.58
N ARG A 126 5.37 13.87 2.16
CA ARG A 126 6.43 14.59 1.46
C ARG A 126 7.51 13.61 0.99
N HIS A 127 7.88 13.69 -0.29
CA HIS A 127 8.89 12.82 -0.91
C HIS A 127 8.62 11.32 -0.70
N LEU A 128 7.57 10.80 -1.35
CA LEU A 128 7.28 9.37 -1.32
C LEU A 128 8.48 8.59 -1.92
N PRO A 129 9.23 7.80 -1.12
CA PRO A 129 10.36 7.05 -1.64
C PRO A 129 9.93 6.11 -2.76
N HIS A 130 10.72 5.99 -3.83
CA HIS A 130 10.41 5.12 -4.98
C HIS A 130 10.11 3.67 -4.58
N ASP A 131 10.77 3.16 -3.55
CA ASP A 131 10.51 1.82 -3.01
C ASP A 131 9.10 1.70 -2.41
N LEU A 132 8.57 2.78 -1.83
CA LEU A 132 7.20 2.83 -1.30
C LEU A 132 6.16 3.00 -2.40
N VAL A 133 6.45 3.68 -3.50
CA VAL A 133 5.57 3.75 -4.67
C VAL A 133 5.22 2.35 -5.16
N ALA A 134 6.21 1.46 -5.26
CA ALA A 134 5.98 0.07 -5.63
C ALA A 134 5.12 -0.70 -4.60
N ALA A 135 5.31 -0.42 -3.31
CA ALA A 135 4.52 -1.02 -2.24
C ALA A 135 3.05 -0.54 -2.24
N PHE A 136 2.82 0.74 -2.57
CA PHE A 136 1.49 1.34 -2.61
C PHE A 136 0.81 1.29 -3.98
N LYS A 137 1.41 0.60 -4.96
CA LYS A 137 0.90 0.53 -6.33
C LYS A 137 -0.61 0.23 -6.40
N ALA A 138 -1.10 -0.65 -5.54
CA ALA A 138 -2.51 -1.01 -5.54
C ALA A 138 -3.42 0.13 -5.10
N THR A 139 -3.03 0.87 -4.05
CA THR A 139 -3.75 2.03 -3.53
C THR A 139 -3.72 3.18 -4.53
N LEU A 140 -2.54 3.42 -5.11
CA LEU A 140 -2.35 4.46 -6.13
C LEU A 140 -3.14 4.15 -7.41
N THR A 141 -3.31 2.87 -7.76
CA THR A 141 -4.17 2.47 -8.89
C THR A 141 -5.64 2.77 -8.63
N GLU A 142 -6.18 2.51 -7.43
CA GLU A 142 -7.57 2.86 -7.10
C GLU A 142 -7.79 4.39 -7.14
N THR A 143 -6.79 5.19 -6.75
CA THR A 143 -6.84 6.67 -6.87
C THR A 143 -6.87 7.11 -8.33
N ARG A 144 -6.01 6.56 -9.18
CA ARG A 144 -5.90 6.93 -10.59
C ARG A 144 -7.13 6.52 -11.41
N GLU A 145 -7.75 5.41 -11.05
CA GLU A 145 -8.91 4.85 -11.76
C GLU A 145 -10.25 5.28 -11.12
N ALA A 146 -10.23 6.20 -10.16
CA ALA A 146 -11.45 6.77 -9.58
C ALA A 146 -12.09 7.78 -10.54
N GLU A 147 -13.41 7.91 -10.49
CA GLU A 147 -14.18 8.91 -11.23
C GLU A 147 -14.21 10.26 -10.49
N LEU A 148 -13.94 10.25 -9.18
CA LEU A 148 -13.89 11.46 -8.35
C LEU A 148 -12.88 11.29 -7.23
N LEU A 149 -12.09 12.34 -6.95
CA LEU A 149 -11.21 12.43 -5.79
C LEU A 149 -11.80 13.38 -4.75
N LEU A 150 -11.92 12.91 -3.51
CA LEU A 150 -12.25 13.76 -2.37
C LEU A 150 -10.97 14.07 -1.59
N HIS A 151 -10.48 15.29 -1.72
CA HIS A 151 -9.30 15.73 -1.01
C HIS A 151 -9.65 16.11 0.43
N VAL A 152 -9.23 15.27 1.39
CA VAL A 152 -9.44 15.49 2.83
C VAL A 152 -8.28 16.31 3.38
N ILE A 153 -8.61 17.46 3.96
CA ILE A 153 -7.65 18.44 4.47
C ILE A 153 -7.93 18.66 5.95
N ASP A 154 -6.89 18.53 6.79
CA ASP A 154 -6.96 18.92 8.19
C ASP A 154 -6.79 20.45 8.28
N ILE A 155 -7.89 21.15 8.60
CA ILE A 155 -7.89 22.61 8.71
C ILE A 155 -7.15 23.12 9.94
N SER A 156 -6.90 22.27 10.93
CA SER A 156 -6.19 22.60 12.16
C SER A 156 -4.66 22.52 11.99
N ASP A 157 -4.15 21.89 10.94
CA ASP A 157 -2.71 21.83 10.66
C ASP A 157 -2.22 23.19 10.11
N ASP A 158 -1.28 23.80 10.80
CA ASP A 158 -0.65 25.07 10.37
C ASP A 158 0.02 24.96 8.99
N ARG A 159 0.43 23.75 8.59
CA ARG A 159 1.06 23.44 7.30
C ARG A 159 0.05 23.00 6.22
N ARG A 160 -1.24 23.23 6.41
CA ARG A 160 -2.29 22.76 5.49
C ARG A 160 -2.04 23.13 4.02
N THR A 161 -1.54 24.36 3.76
CA THR A 161 -1.23 24.81 2.39
C THR A 161 -0.11 23.99 1.77
N GLU A 162 0.99 23.77 2.51
CA GLU A 162 2.08 22.91 2.05
C GLU A 162 1.63 21.46 1.84
N ASN A 163 0.77 20.94 2.72
CA ASN A 163 0.22 19.59 2.61
C ASN A 163 -0.66 19.44 1.37
N ILE A 164 -1.46 20.45 1.02
CA ILE A 164 -2.25 20.49 -0.22
C ILE A 164 -1.33 20.40 -1.44
N GLU A 165 -0.32 21.28 -1.52
CA GLU A 165 0.64 21.30 -2.63
C GLU A 165 1.39 19.97 -2.78
N GLN A 166 1.73 19.33 -1.66
CA GLN A 166 2.37 18.00 -1.67
C GLN A 166 1.44 16.92 -2.23
N VAL A 167 0.17 16.92 -1.82
CA VAL A 167 -0.83 15.98 -2.33
C VAL A 167 -1.02 16.16 -3.84
N GLU A 168 -1.16 17.40 -4.31
CA GLU A 168 -1.28 17.69 -5.74
C GLU A 168 -0.06 17.24 -6.54
N THR A 169 1.15 17.43 -5.98
CA THR A 169 2.40 16.97 -6.59
C THR A 169 2.39 15.45 -6.76
N VAL A 170 2.03 14.71 -5.70
CA VAL A 170 1.95 13.25 -5.76
C VAL A 170 0.86 12.79 -6.72
N LEU A 171 -0.31 13.44 -6.75
CA LEU A 171 -1.38 13.12 -7.71
C LEU A 171 -0.89 13.27 -9.16
N LYS A 172 -0.11 14.30 -9.47
CA LYS A 172 0.51 14.48 -10.79
C LYS A 172 1.53 13.37 -11.09
N GLU A 173 2.38 13.02 -10.13
CA GLU A 173 3.39 11.95 -10.28
C GLU A 173 2.78 10.57 -10.56
N ILE A 174 1.59 10.30 -10.02
CA ILE A 174 0.87 9.04 -10.24
C ILE A 174 -0.14 9.09 -11.39
N GLU A 175 -0.12 10.15 -12.20
CA GLU A 175 -1.04 10.34 -13.34
C GLU A 175 -2.53 10.40 -12.92
N ALA A 176 -2.82 10.95 -11.74
CA ALA A 176 -4.17 11.16 -11.22
C ALA A 176 -4.54 12.64 -11.10
N GLY A 177 -3.70 13.54 -11.62
CA GLY A 177 -3.91 14.99 -11.53
C GLY A 177 -5.09 15.50 -12.35
N ASP A 178 -5.55 14.74 -13.35
CA ASP A 178 -6.68 15.11 -14.23
C ASP A 178 -8.02 14.50 -13.75
N VAL A 179 -8.00 13.70 -12.70
CA VAL A 179 -9.24 13.15 -12.11
C VAL A 179 -9.96 14.27 -11.35
N PRO A 180 -11.28 14.47 -11.58
CA PRO A 180 -12.06 15.50 -10.90
C PRO A 180 -11.99 15.41 -9.39
#